data_4ce0d7841c6fbe9cd285218a3ddae414
#
_entry.id   4ce0d7841c6fbe9cd285218a3ddae414
#
_cell.length_a   1.000
_cell.length_b   1.000
_cell.length_c   1.000
_cell.angle_alpha   90.00
_cell.angle_beta   90.00
_cell.angle_gamma   90.00
#
_symmetry.space_group_name_H-M   'P 1'
#
loop_
_entity.id
_entity.type
_entity.pdbx_description
1 polymer ?
#
loop_
_entity_poly.entity_id
_entity_poly.type
_entity_poly.pdbx_seq_one_letter_code
_entity_poly.pdbx_strand_id
1 'polypeptide(L)'
;MTSGLPLLDLLACPHDGGTPLRQDADALVCPTCELRFPVSDGLVSFLSAQQLSEQDHKERSHRDSEASWYDAMFEGYTNAVEVPAGVRRIGRPTGPVLDAGCGTGRITEALLALGQPVVAVDYSEGTLRLMQRRVKEAGVPVLAVQSDLRALPLRPGVMAAVTCIEVYAQLRADDRRKLLVEFDRVMAPGAVLSMSAYNYNLVFKAWKLRGNEGAREGFHMLGGDYYYIRMTKDEYRRELEAVFDVEELTGIRNIPARSLAQGLRRLGLPTAGDRLLDYMVRTGHRADFWLENVPLVADNVGFFWQAKARKRDD
;
A
#
# COMPACT_ATOMS: atom_id res chain seq x y z
N MET A 1 -24.97 -21.71 -8.63
CA MET A 1 -24.06 -21.46 -9.77
C MET A 1 -22.87 -20.71 -9.20
N THR A 2 -21.76 -21.38 -8.98
CA THR A 2 -20.52 -20.71 -8.58
C THR A 2 -20.01 -19.97 -9.81
N SER A 3 -20.31 -18.66 -9.91
CA SER A 3 -19.60 -17.82 -10.85
C SER A 3 -18.10 -17.93 -10.49
N GLY A 4 -17.27 -18.30 -11.47
CA GLY A 4 -15.83 -18.44 -11.26
C GLY A 4 -15.23 -17.17 -10.62
N LEU A 5 -14.15 -17.32 -9.88
CA LEU A 5 -13.43 -16.17 -9.33
C LEU A 5 -13.00 -15.22 -10.45
N PRO A 6 -13.25 -13.92 -10.32
CA PRO A 6 -12.76 -12.97 -11.29
C PRO A 6 -11.23 -12.99 -11.29
N LEU A 7 -10.59 -12.75 -12.45
CA LEU A 7 -9.13 -12.63 -12.59
C LEU A 7 -8.33 -13.88 -12.12
N LEU A 8 -8.98 -15.05 -12.08
CA LEU A 8 -8.35 -16.31 -11.67
C LEU A 8 -7.14 -16.66 -12.55
N ASP A 9 -7.22 -16.37 -13.83
CA ASP A 9 -6.17 -16.61 -14.81
C ASP A 9 -4.87 -15.83 -14.57
N LEU A 10 -4.90 -14.81 -13.69
CA LEU A 10 -3.71 -14.06 -13.26
C LEU A 10 -2.94 -14.79 -12.14
N LEU A 11 -3.60 -15.70 -11.42
CA LEU A 11 -3.00 -16.41 -10.29
C LEU A 11 -2.06 -17.53 -10.74
N ALA A 12 -1.04 -17.74 -9.93
CA ALA A 12 -0.08 -18.82 -10.09
C ALA A 12 0.38 -19.34 -8.72
N CYS A 13 0.89 -20.57 -8.71
CA CYS A 13 1.41 -21.16 -7.50
C CYS A 13 2.69 -20.47 -7.03
N PRO A 14 2.74 -19.88 -5.83
CA PRO A 14 3.94 -19.23 -5.32
C PRO A 14 5.04 -20.23 -4.93
N HIS A 15 4.70 -21.52 -4.78
CA HIS A 15 5.63 -22.54 -4.31
C HIS A 15 6.50 -23.12 -5.44
N ASP A 16 5.94 -23.28 -6.64
CA ASP A 16 6.64 -23.91 -7.78
C ASP A 16 7.10 -22.90 -8.87
N GLY A 17 7.01 -21.62 -8.57
CA GLY A 17 7.51 -20.57 -9.45
C GLY A 17 6.57 -20.14 -10.57
N GLY A 18 5.29 -20.49 -10.50
CA GLY A 18 4.33 -19.84 -11.38
C GLY A 18 3.39 -20.73 -12.18
N THR A 19 3.21 -21.99 -11.80
CA THR A 19 2.21 -22.86 -12.44
C THR A 19 0.81 -22.26 -12.28
N PRO A 20 0.01 -22.12 -13.38
CA PRO A 20 -1.37 -21.67 -13.30
C PRO A 20 -2.21 -22.59 -12.43
N LEU A 21 -3.09 -22.00 -11.64
CA LEU A 21 -3.95 -22.72 -10.71
C LEU A 21 -5.27 -23.14 -11.39
N ARG A 22 -5.83 -24.24 -10.93
CA ARG A 22 -7.19 -24.68 -11.32
C ARG A 22 -8.14 -24.55 -10.13
N GLN A 23 -9.38 -24.21 -10.39
CA GLN A 23 -10.43 -24.23 -9.37
C GLN A 23 -10.91 -25.65 -9.12
N ASP A 24 -11.02 -26.04 -7.86
CA ASP A 24 -11.52 -27.32 -7.41
C ASP A 24 -12.38 -27.13 -6.16
N ALA A 25 -13.70 -27.15 -6.34
CA ALA A 25 -14.70 -26.88 -5.31
C ALA A 25 -14.44 -25.53 -4.58
N ASP A 26 -14.00 -25.60 -3.32
CA ASP A 26 -13.74 -24.50 -2.40
C ASP A 26 -12.25 -24.09 -2.33
N ALA A 27 -11.45 -24.54 -3.28
CA ALA A 27 -10.01 -24.26 -3.30
C ALA A 27 -9.49 -24.00 -4.71
N LEU A 28 -8.33 -23.34 -4.78
CA LEU A 28 -7.46 -23.40 -5.95
C LEU A 28 -6.39 -24.47 -5.72
N VAL A 29 -6.06 -25.21 -6.76
CA VAL A 29 -5.11 -26.33 -6.69
C VAL A 29 -4.02 -26.13 -7.72
N CYS A 30 -2.77 -26.30 -7.29
CA CYS A 30 -1.64 -26.38 -8.20
C CYS A 30 -1.56 -27.77 -8.81
N PRO A 31 -1.60 -27.90 -10.15
CA PRO A 31 -1.51 -29.23 -10.78
C PRO A 31 -0.11 -29.86 -10.70
N THR A 32 0.92 -29.10 -10.33
CA THR A 32 2.31 -29.57 -10.26
C THR A 32 2.69 -30.05 -8.86
N CYS A 33 2.42 -29.25 -7.82
CA CYS A 33 2.80 -29.58 -6.44
C CYS A 33 1.64 -30.00 -5.56
N GLU A 34 0.42 -30.05 -6.12
CA GLU A 34 -0.84 -30.49 -5.47
C GLU A 34 -1.26 -29.64 -4.25
N LEU A 35 -0.58 -28.51 -3.97
CA LEU A 35 -0.97 -27.61 -2.90
C LEU A 35 -2.36 -27.05 -3.18
N ARG A 36 -3.16 -26.98 -2.11
CA ARG A 36 -4.52 -26.44 -2.10
C ARG A 36 -4.56 -25.10 -1.37
N PHE A 37 -5.15 -24.12 -2.01
CA PHE A 37 -5.31 -22.76 -1.50
C PHE A 37 -6.80 -22.49 -1.29
N PRO A 38 -7.27 -22.38 -0.02
CA PRO A 38 -8.68 -22.27 0.28
C PRO A 38 -9.28 -20.98 -0.30
N VAL A 39 -10.53 -21.11 -0.78
CA VAL A 39 -11.36 -19.99 -1.24
C VAL A 39 -12.57 -19.88 -0.34
N SER A 40 -12.73 -18.76 0.34
CA SER A 40 -13.88 -18.48 1.20
C SER A 40 -14.48 -17.14 0.87
N ASP A 41 -15.76 -17.09 0.52
CA ASP A 41 -16.48 -15.85 0.18
C ASP A 41 -15.71 -14.92 -0.79
N GLY A 42 -15.15 -15.50 -1.85
CA GLY A 42 -14.39 -14.76 -2.88
C GLY A 42 -12.99 -14.29 -2.45
N LEU A 43 -12.50 -14.68 -1.29
CA LEU A 43 -11.13 -14.49 -0.84
C LEU A 43 -10.32 -15.76 -1.03
N VAL A 44 -9.15 -15.65 -1.65
CA VAL A 44 -8.20 -16.76 -1.81
C VAL A 44 -7.05 -16.59 -0.82
N SER A 45 -6.74 -17.63 -0.03
CA SER A 45 -5.61 -17.59 0.92
C SER A 45 -4.44 -18.44 0.45
N PHE A 46 -3.26 -17.82 0.35
CA PHE A 46 -1.99 -18.48 0.00
C PHE A 46 -1.04 -18.64 1.19
N LEU A 47 -1.40 -18.16 2.38
CA LEU A 47 -0.50 -18.14 3.53
C LEU A 47 -0.06 -19.53 4.00
N SER A 48 -0.86 -20.58 3.77
CA SER A 48 -0.50 -21.96 4.12
C SER A 48 0.72 -22.49 3.36
N ALA A 49 1.01 -21.92 2.18
CA ALA A 49 2.17 -22.27 1.36
C ALA A 49 3.38 -21.33 1.57
N GLN A 50 3.24 -20.34 2.43
CA GLN A 50 4.28 -19.33 2.68
C GLN A 50 4.88 -19.52 4.06
N GLN A 51 6.21 -19.41 4.15
CA GLN A 51 6.93 -19.50 5.41
C GLN A 51 6.92 -18.12 6.09
N LEU A 52 5.98 -17.91 6.99
CA LEU A 52 5.90 -16.70 7.80
C LEU A 52 6.76 -16.86 9.06
N SER A 53 7.52 -15.84 9.41
CA SER A 53 8.24 -15.77 10.67
C SER A 53 7.28 -15.54 11.85
N GLU A 54 7.76 -15.74 13.08
CA GLU A 54 6.98 -15.42 14.28
C GLU A 54 6.59 -13.93 14.31
N GLN A 55 7.47 -13.05 13.83
CA GLN A 55 7.20 -11.62 13.71
C GLN A 55 6.08 -11.33 12.69
N ASP A 56 6.08 -11.99 11.53
CA ASP A 56 5.00 -11.86 10.54
C ASP A 56 3.64 -12.29 11.13
N HIS A 57 3.63 -13.37 11.92
CA HIS A 57 2.41 -13.82 12.61
C HIS A 57 1.89 -12.80 13.63
N LYS A 58 2.79 -12.19 14.42
CA LYS A 58 2.43 -11.13 15.38
C LYS A 58 1.87 -9.92 14.68
N GLU A 59 2.53 -9.46 13.63
CA GLU A 59 2.09 -8.31 12.85
C GLU A 59 0.73 -8.56 12.19
N ARG A 60 0.51 -9.73 11.59
CA ARG A 60 -0.79 -10.11 11.03
C ARG A 60 -1.90 -10.09 12.08
N SER A 61 -1.68 -10.74 13.23
CA SER A 61 -2.65 -10.74 14.32
C SER A 61 -2.98 -9.33 14.81
N HIS A 62 -1.99 -8.46 14.85
CA HIS A 62 -2.18 -7.06 15.20
C HIS A 62 -3.03 -6.33 14.17
N ARG A 63 -2.73 -6.49 12.86
CA ARG A 63 -3.52 -5.90 11.77
C ARG A 63 -4.97 -6.37 11.77
N ASP A 64 -5.19 -7.67 12.02
CA ASP A 64 -6.55 -8.21 12.15
C ASP A 64 -7.31 -7.54 13.31
N SER A 65 -6.66 -7.27 14.44
CA SER A 65 -7.27 -6.60 15.60
C SER A 65 -7.56 -5.11 15.35
N GLU A 66 -6.73 -4.43 14.56
CA GLU A 66 -6.87 -3.01 14.22
C GLU A 66 -7.89 -2.74 13.12
N ALA A 67 -8.22 -3.74 12.31
CA ALA A 67 -9.00 -3.59 11.10
C ALA A 67 -10.29 -2.76 11.29
N SER A 68 -10.98 -2.94 12.42
CA SER A 68 -12.27 -2.27 12.70
C SER A 68 -12.17 -0.75 12.96
N TRP A 69 -11.04 -0.25 13.44
CA TRP A 69 -10.84 1.17 13.75
C TRP A 69 -9.78 1.86 12.86
N TYR A 70 -9.10 1.07 12.02
CA TYR A 70 -8.05 1.56 11.13
C TYR A 70 -8.52 2.69 10.23
N ASP A 71 -9.70 2.55 9.62
CA ASP A 71 -10.27 3.57 8.74
C ASP A 71 -10.48 4.92 9.44
N ALA A 72 -10.98 4.90 10.69
CA ALA A 72 -11.20 6.12 11.47
C ALA A 72 -9.91 6.91 11.72
N MET A 73 -8.76 6.23 11.74
CA MET A 73 -7.45 6.86 11.88
C MET A 73 -7.00 7.58 10.60
N PHE A 74 -7.40 7.08 9.43
CA PHE A 74 -7.00 7.61 8.12
C PHE A 74 -8.08 8.44 7.42
N GLU A 75 -9.29 8.54 7.98
CA GLU A 75 -10.34 9.38 7.43
C GLU A 75 -9.93 10.86 7.32
N GLY A 76 -10.57 11.56 6.39
CA GLY A 76 -10.41 12.98 6.22
C GLY A 76 -9.17 13.36 5.42
N TYR A 77 -8.34 14.27 5.96
CA TYR A 77 -7.23 14.90 5.23
C TYR A 77 -6.20 13.89 4.69
N THR A 78 -5.90 12.83 5.44
CA THR A 78 -4.97 11.79 5.01
C THR A 78 -5.44 11.14 3.70
N ASN A 79 -6.70 10.69 3.66
CA ASN A 79 -7.29 10.09 2.46
C ASN A 79 -7.39 11.09 1.31
N ALA A 80 -7.73 12.35 1.59
CA ALA A 80 -7.87 13.39 0.57
C ALA A 80 -6.55 13.72 -0.15
N VAL A 81 -5.39 13.41 0.47
CA VAL A 81 -4.05 13.62 -0.13
C VAL A 81 -3.47 12.31 -0.69
N GLU A 82 -3.43 11.26 0.12
CA GLU A 82 -2.70 10.04 -0.22
C GLU A 82 -3.36 9.23 -1.34
N VAL A 83 -4.68 9.10 -1.30
CA VAL A 83 -5.41 8.31 -2.32
C VAL A 83 -5.22 8.92 -3.72
N PRO A 84 -5.50 10.23 -3.94
CA PRO A 84 -5.23 10.82 -5.26
C PRO A 84 -3.74 10.82 -5.63
N ALA A 85 -2.83 11.00 -4.67
CA ALA A 85 -1.39 10.98 -4.92
C ALA A 85 -0.92 9.60 -5.40
N GLY A 86 -1.43 8.52 -4.81
CA GLY A 86 -1.13 7.16 -5.22
C GLY A 86 -1.74 6.82 -6.58
N VAL A 87 -3.03 7.06 -6.74
CA VAL A 87 -3.79 6.61 -7.91
C VAL A 87 -3.46 7.39 -9.19
N ARG A 88 -3.29 8.72 -9.14
CA ARG A 88 -2.98 9.49 -10.35
C ARG A 88 -1.64 9.11 -11.01
N ARG A 89 -0.67 8.61 -10.24
CA ARG A 89 0.67 8.26 -10.75
C ARG A 89 0.68 7.03 -11.64
N ILE A 90 -0.26 6.10 -11.46
CA ILE A 90 -0.37 4.96 -12.37
C ILE A 90 -1.00 5.35 -13.73
N GLY A 91 -1.60 6.54 -13.84
CA GLY A 91 -2.23 7.01 -15.06
C GLY A 91 -3.50 6.23 -15.40
N ARG A 92 -3.58 5.74 -16.64
CA ARG A 92 -4.69 4.91 -17.14
C ARG A 92 -4.11 3.59 -17.68
N PRO A 93 -3.87 2.62 -16.82
CA PRO A 93 -3.37 1.31 -17.26
C PRO A 93 -4.41 0.62 -18.15
N THR A 94 -3.95 -0.19 -19.11
CA THR A 94 -4.81 -0.90 -20.06
C THR A 94 -5.10 -2.34 -19.63
N GLY A 95 -4.88 -2.67 -18.36
CA GLY A 95 -5.06 -4.01 -17.81
C GLY A 95 -5.20 -3.99 -16.29
N PRO A 96 -5.16 -5.16 -15.65
CA PRO A 96 -5.38 -5.28 -14.20
C PRO A 96 -4.30 -4.56 -13.39
N VAL A 97 -4.73 -4.00 -12.26
CA VAL A 97 -3.88 -3.29 -11.31
C VAL A 97 -3.71 -4.13 -10.04
N LEU A 98 -2.50 -4.24 -9.54
CA LEU A 98 -2.22 -4.78 -8.22
C LEU A 98 -2.29 -3.67 -7.18
N ASP A 99 -3.15 -3.83 -6.18
CA ASP A 99 -3.13 -3.04 -4.95
C ASP A 99 -2.42 -3.86 -3.86
N ALA A 100 -1.14 -3.58 -3.68
CA ALA A 100 -0.25 -4.35 -2.81
C ALA A 100 -0.23 -3.78 -1.39
N GLY A 101 -0.71 -4.55 -0.42
CA GLY A 101 -1.00 -4.10 0.93
C GLY A 101 -2.25 -3.23 0.95
N CYS A 102 -3.33 -3.75 0.36
CA CYS A 102 -4.56 -2.99 0.13
C CYS A 102 -5.28 -2.56 1.43
N GLY A 103 -4.98 -3.21 2.56
CA GLY A 103 -5.62 -2.96 3.85
C GLY A 103 -7.13 -3.03 3.72
N THR A 104 -7.82 -2.00 4.21
CA THR A 104 -9.28 -1.87 4.16
C THR A 104 -9.84 -1.39 2.82
N GLY A 105 -8.98 -1.26 1.78
CA GLY A 105 -9.39 -1.01 0.39
C GLY A 105 -9.54 0.46 -0.02
N ARG A 106 -8.91 1.41 0.67
CA ARG A 106 -8.98 2.84 0.31
C ARG A 106 -8.47 3.14 -1.09
N ILE A 107 -7.36 2.54 -1.48
CA ILE A 107 -6.79 2.65 -2.83
C ILE A 107 -7.57 1.77 -3.80
N THR A 108 -7.91 0.53 -3.41
CA THR A 108 -8.74 -0.38 -4.20
C THR A 108 -10.03 0.29 -4.69
N GLU A 109 -10.78 0.94 -3.80
CA GLU A 109 -12.02 1.65 -4.12
C GLU A 109 -11.80 2.75 -5.18
N ALA A 110 -10.73 3.52 -5.04
CA ALA A 110 -10.39 4.58 -5.99
C ALA A 110 -9.97 4.03 -7.37
N LEU A 111 -9.28 2.89 -7.41
CA LEU A 111 -8.92 2.19 -8.65
C LEU A 111 -10.15 1.65 -9.38
N LEU A 112 -11.07 1.02 -8.65
CA LEU A 112 -12.33 0.52 -9.19
C LEU A 112 -13.21 1.65 -9.73
N ALA A 113 -13.23 2.81 -9.06
CA ALA A 113 -13.93 4.00 -9.53
C ALA A 113 -13.39 4.53 -10.88
N LEU A 114 -12.14 4.20 -11.24
CA LEU A 114 -11.55 4.47 -12.55
C LEU A 114 -11.83 3.36 -13.59
N GLY A 115 -12.64 2.35 -13.23
CA GLY A 115 -12.96 1.22 -14.10
C GLY A 115 -11.84 0.18 -14.23
N GLN A 116 -10.86 0.18 -13.34
CA GLN A 116 -9.74 -0.75 -13.42
C GLN A 116 -10.05 -2.06 -12.69
N PRO A 117 -9.86 -3.24 -13.32
CA PRO A 117 -9.87 -4.51 -12.62
C PRO A 117 -8.72 -4.55 -11.61
N VAL A 118 -8.99 -5.00 -10.37
CA VAL A 118 -8.00 -4.96 -9.28
C VAL A 118 -7.76 -6.35 -8.69
N VAL A 119 -6.49 -6.70 -8.51
CA VAL A 119 -6.06 -7.75 -7.58
C VAL A 119 -5.62 -7.04 -6.29
N ALA A 120 -6.39 -7.22 -5.22
CA ALA A 120 -6.15 -6.61 -3.93
C ALA A 120 -5.48 -7.63 -3.01
N VAL A 121 -4.24 -7.37 -2.63
CA VAL A 121 -3.42 -8.29 -1.83
C VAL A 121 -3.12 -7.68 -0.47
N ASP A 122 -3.41 -8.43 0.58
CA ASP A 122 -2.99 -8.13 1.95
C ASP A 122 -2.76 -9.45 2.70
N TYR A 123 -2.03 -9.44 3.80
CA TYR A 123 -1.86 -10.65 4.58
C TYR A 123 -2.80 -10.74 5.80
N SER A 124 -3.53 -9.68 6.11
CA SER A 124 -4.60 -9.64 7.11
C SER A 124 -5.95 -10.02 6.48
N GLU A 125 -6.54 -11.13 6.93
CA GLU A 125 -7.89 -11.50 6.50
C GLU A 125 -8.92 -10.46 6.98
N GLY A 126 -8.75 -9.93 8.18
CA GLY A 126 -9.65 -8.92 8.75
C GLY A 126 -9.78 -7.68 7.86
N THR A 127 -8.66 -7.14 7.37
CA THR A 127 -8.67 -5.97 6.47
C THR A 127 -9.23 -6.31 5.10
N LEU A 128 -8.92 -7.48 4.53
CA LEU A 128 -9.47 -7.95 3.24
C LEU A 128 -11.00 -8.11 3.29
N ARG A 129 -11.56 -8.60 4.41
CA ARG A 129 -13.02 -8.67 4.59
C ARG A 129 -13.67 -7.29 4.66
N LEU A 130 -13.00 -6.31 5.24
CA LEU A 130 -13.44 -4.90 5.22
C LEU A 130 -13.38 -4.34 3.80
N MET A 131 -12.29 -4.56 3.08
CA MET A 131 -12.13 -4.17 1.69
C MET A 131 -13.25 -4.75 0.82
N GLN A 132 -13.54 -6.05 0.91
CA GLN A 132 -14.63 -6.67 0.16
C GLN A 132 -15.98 -6.00 0.42
N ARG A 133 -16.29 -5.65 1.69
CA ARG A 133 -17.51 -4.91 2.03
C ARG A 133 -17.55 -3.52 1.42
N ARG A 134 -16.41 -2.79 1.46
CA ARG A 134 -16.28 -1.44 0.90
C ARG A 134 -16.55 -1.41 -0.61
N VAL A 135 -16.03 -2.38 -1.35
CA VAL A 135 -16.08 -2.39 -2.82
C VAL A 135 -17.21 -3.23 -3.40
N LYS A 136 -18.11 -3.73 -2.57
CA LYS A 136 -19.19 -4.67 -2.96
C LYS A 136 -20.01 -4.21 -4.16
N GLU A 137 -20.27 -2.91 -4.27
CA GLU A 137 -21.14 -2.31 -5.29
C GLU A 137 -20.35 -1.68 -6.47
N ALA A 138 -19.04 -1.94 -6.56
CA ALA A 138 -18.18 -1.25 -7.54
C ALA A 138 -18.46 -1.62 -9.00
N GLY A 139 -19.07 -2.79 -9.27
CA GLY A 139 -19.42 -3.24 -10.63
C GLY A 139 -18.21 -3.57 -11.53
N VAL A 140 -17.00 -3.49 -11.02
CA VAL A 140 -15.74 -3.80 -11.70
C VAL A 140 -15.10 -5.01 -11.03
N PRO A 141 -14.45 -5.93 -11.77
CA PRO A 141 -13.82 -7.11 -11.18
C PRO A 141 -12.77 -6.76 -10.12
N VAL A 142 -12.90 -7.36 -8.94
CA VAL A 142 -11.91 -7.31 -7.86
C VAL A 142 -11.68 -8.71 -7.33
N LEU A 143 -10.42 -9.08 -7.15
CA LEU A 143 -10.01 -10.34 -6.54
C LEU A 143 -9.28 -10.07 -5.22
N ALA A 144 -9.83 -10.57 -4.11
CA ALA A 144 -9.21 -10.50 -2.80
C ALA A 144 -8.25 -11.68 -2.60
N VAL A 145 -7.00 -11.39 -2.29
CA VAL A 145 -5.93 -12.39 -2.13
C VAL A 145 -5.22 -12.18 -0.81
N GLN A 146 -5.25 -13.18 0.05
CA GLN A 146 -4.46 -13.20 1.27
C GLN A 146 -3.09 -13.82 0.98
N SER A 147 -2.04 -13.01 1.01
CA SER A 147 -0.68 -13.43 0.66
C SER A 147 0.38 -12.50 1.23
N ASP A 148 1.60 -13.03 1.36
CA ASP A 148 2.80 -12.23 1.57
C ASP A 148 3.23 -11.57 0.25
N LEU A 149 3.48 -10.27 0.29
CA LEU A 149 3.93 -9.49 -0.87
C LEU A 149 5.34 -9.86 -1.34
N ARG A 150 6.12 -10.54 -0.50
CA ARG A 150 7.47 -11.02 -0.83
C ARG A 150 7.46 -12.29 -1.69
N ALA A 151 6.27 -12.89 -1.91
CA ALA A 151 6.05 -14.07 -2.73
C ALA A 151 4.62 -14.06 -3.30
N LEU A 152 4.38 -13.20 -4.27
CA LEU A 152 3.05 -12.99 -4.85
C LEU A 152 2.55 -14.19 -5.65
N PRO A 153 1.32 -14.65 -5.42
CA PRO A 153 0.73 -15.77 -6.15
C PRO A 153 0.18 -15.30 -7.52
N LEU A 154 1.01 -14.58 -8.27
CA LEU A 154 0.66 -14.00 -9.57
C LEU A 154 1.63 -14.48 -10.64
N ARG A 155 1.13 -14.66 -11.84
CA ARG A 155 1.94 -14.97 -13.01
C ARG A 155 2.88 -13.79 -13.34
N PRO A 156 4.06 -14.07 -13.91
CA PRO A 156 4.95 -13.01 -14.38
C PRO A 156 4.28 -12.14 -15.45
N GLY A 157 4.55 -10.84 -15.42
CA GLY A 157 4.21 -9.92 -16.50
C GLY A 157 2.71 -9.65 -16.71
N VAL A 158 1.85 -9.90 -15.71
CA VAL A 158 0.39 -9.80 -15.90
C VAL A 158 -0.21 -8.50 -15.36
N MET A 159 0.51 -7.74 -14.52
CA MET A 159 0.01 -6.50 -13.94
C MET A 159 0.36 -5.29 -14.80
N ALA A 160 -0.65 -4.53 -15.21
CA ALA A 160 -0.47 -3.30 -15.99
C ALA A 160 -0.01 -2.10 -15.12
N ALA A 161 -0.25 -2.16 -13.81
CA ALA A 161 0.28 -1.24 -12.83
C ALA A 161 0.27 -1.85 -11.43
N VAL A 162 1.06 -1.26 -10.52
CA VAL A 162 1.09 -1.62 -9.09
C VAL A 162 0.94 -0.36 -8.25
N THR A 163 0.08 -0.41 -7.23
CA THR A 163 0.05 0.55 -6.12
C THR A 163 0.54 -0.14 -4.85
N CYS A 164 1.39 0.55 -4.06
CA CYS A 164 1.88 0.06 -2.77
C CYS A 164 2.02 1.27 -1.81
N ILE A 165 0.97 1.57 -1.08
CA ILE A 165 0.85 2.79 -0.28
C ILE A 165 0.90 2.44 1.22
N GLU A 166 1.82 3.09 1.94
CA GLU A 166 2.08 2.91 3.38
C GLU A 166 2.54 1.50 3.81
N VAL A 167 3.15 0.73 2.91
CA VAL A 167 3.66 -0.63 3.20
C VAL A 167 5.19 -0.68 3.23
N TYR A 168 5.84 -0.13 2.20
CA TYR A 168 7.28 -0.29 1.95
C TYR A 168 8.16 0.06 3.16
N ALA A 169 7.85 1.15 3.83
CA ALA A 169 8.60 1.63 4.99
C ALA A 169 8.38 0.79 6.27
N GLN A 170 7.50 -0.20 6.24
CA GLN A 170 7.23 -1.14 7.33
C GLN A 170 8.03 -2.44 7.17
N LEU A 171 8.76 -2.59 6.09
CA LEU A 171 9.59 -3.77 5.80
C LEU A 171 11.06 -3.52 6.13
N ARG A 172 11.77 -4.56 6.56
CA ARG A 172 13.22 -4.54 6.71
C ARG A 172 13.91 -4.54 5.35
N ALA A 173 15.17 -4.13 5.30
CA ALA A 173 15.90 -3.94 4.05
C ALA A 173 15.89 -5.16 3.11
N ASP A 174 16.06 -6.37 3.66
CA ASP A 174 16.04 -7.60 2.86
C ASP A 174 14.65 -7.89 2.29
N ASP A 175 13.60 -7.64 3.07
CA ASP A 175 12.22 -7.84 2.64
C ASP A 175 11.79 -6.78 1.63
N ARG A 176 12.26 -5.52 1.76
CA ARG A 176 12.06 -4.49 0.74
C ARG A 176 12.66 -4.90 -0.62
N ARG A 177 13.86 -5.50 -0.62
CA ARG A 177 14.48 -6.02 -1.85
C ARG A 177 13.65 -7.14 -2.48
N LYS A 178 13.18 -8.10 -1.69
CA LYS A 178 12.31 -9.18 -2.18
C LYS A 178 11.01 -8.63 -2.77
N LEU A 179 10.40 -7.66 -2.09
CA LEU A 179 9.19 -6.98 -2.57
C LEU A 179 9.40 -6.34 -3.95
N LEU A 180 10.50 -5.59 -4.15
CA LEU A 180 10.78 -4.93 -5.43
C LEU A 180 11.01 -5.95 -6.55
N VAL A 181 11.70 -7.06 -6.27
CA VAL A 181 11.89 -8.16 -7.23
C VAL A 181 10.56 -8.82 -7.60
N GLU A 182 9.67 -9.02 -6.62
CA GLU A 182 8.33 -9.58 -6.90
C GLU A 182 7.46 -8.60 -7.70
N PHE A 183 7.54 -7.31 -7.42
CA PHE A 183 6.82 -6.32 -8.25
C PHE A 183 7.34 -6.33 -9.68
N ASP A 184 8.66 -6.34 -9.88
CA ASP A 184 9.23 -6.45 -11.22
C ASP A 184 8.76 -7.72 -11.93
N ARG A 185 8.79 -8.86 -11.26
CA ARG A 185 8.36 -10.14 -11.84
C ARG A 185 6.90 -10.09 -12.33
N VAL A 186 5.98 -9.55 -11.52
CA VAL A 186 4.54 -9.56 -11.86
C VAL A 186 4.10 -8.44 -12.78
N MET A 187 4.86 -7.36 -12.88
CA MET A 187 4.56 -6.24 -13.76
C MET A 187 4.84 -6.58 -15.22
N ALA A 188 3.96 -6.14 -16.11
CA ALA A 188 4.20 -6.18 -17.55
C ALA A 188 5.33 -5.20 -17.94
N PRO A 189 6.05 -5.42 -19.07
CA PRO A 189 7.00 -4.44 -19.59
C PRO A 189 6.36 -3.05 -19.67
N GLY A 190 7.10 -2.02 -19.26
CA GLY A 190 6.62 -0.62 -19.25
C GLY A 190 5.52 -0.31 -18.23
N ALA A 191 5.08 -1.26 -17.40
CA ALA A 191 4.07 -1.03 -16.36
C ALA A 191 4.56 -0.04 -15.30
N VAL A 192 3.61 0.65 -14.66
CA VAL A 192 3.91 1.72 -13.69
C VAL A 192 3.72 1.25 -12.25
N LEU A 193 4.70 1.53 -11.42
CA LEU A 193 4.65 1.40 -9.97
C LEU A 193 4.38 2.77 -9.34
N SER A 194 3.35 2.86 -8.48
CA SER A 194 3.12 3.99 -7.57
C SER A 194 3.32 3.51 -6.14
N MET A 195 4.34 4.03 -5.45
CA MET A 195 4.71 3.53 -4.12
C MET A 195 5.05 4.66 -3.16
N SER A 196 4.68 4.52 -1.88
CA SER A 196 5.04 5.47 -0.84
C SER A 196 5.99 4.91 0.21
N ALA A 197 6.78 5.81 0.82
CA ALA A 197 7.63 5.52 1.97
C ALA A 197 7.65 6.71 2.94
N TYR A 198 7.92 6.47 4.23
CA TYR A 198 8.04 7.55 5.21
C TYR A 198 9.27 8.43 4.91
N ASN A 199 9.04 9.75 4.87
CA ASN A 199 10.10 10.72 4.64
C ASN A 199 10.88 11.04 5.93
N TYR A 200 12.20 10.93 5.88
CA TYR A 200 13.11 11.42 6.91
C TYR A 200 13.40 12.91 6.69
N ASN A 201 12.40 13.74 6.90
CA ASN A 201 12.41 15.18 6.65
C ASN A 201 13.16 15.98 7.73
N LEU A 202 13.24 17.31 7.56
CA LEU A 202 13.94 18.20 8.49
C LEU A 202 13.40 18.14 9.92
N VAL A 203 12.09 17.94 10.10
CA VAL A 203 11.46 17.82 11.43
C VAL A 203 12.01 16.59 12.16
N PHE A 204 12.02 15.42 11.51
CA PHE A 204 12.54 14.19 12.09
C PHE A 204 14.07 14.23 12.28
N LYS A 205 14.82 14.87 11.36
CA LYS A 205 16.26 15.11 11.53
C LYS A 205 16.55 15.96 12.77
N ALA A 206 15.81 17.06 12.95
CA ALA A 206 15.93 17.91 14.13
C ALA A 206 15.52 17.17 15.41
N TRP A 207 14.53 16.30 15.35
CA TRP A 207 14.07 15.50 16.48
C TRP A 207 15.11 14.46 16.90
N LYS A 208 15.75 13.82 15.94
CA LYS A 208 16.89 12.91 16.21
C LYS A 208 18.07 13.62 16.88
N LEU A 209 18.41 14.83 16.43
CA LEU A 209 19.47 15.64 17.03
C LEU A 209 19.19 16.00 18.50
N ARG A 210 17.93 15.92 18.95
CA ARG A 210 17.53 16.09 20.35
C ARG A 210 17.52 14.78 21.15
N GLY A 211 18.15 13.74 20.63
CA GLY A 211 18.29 12.45 21.31
C GLY A 211 17.10 11.49 21.15
N ASN A 212 16.17 11.77 20.21
CA ASN A 212 15.06 10.84 19.94
C ASN A 212 15.48 9.78 18.91
N GLU A 213 15.91 8.62 19.39
CA GLU A 213 16.36 7.52 18.53
C GLU A 213 15.26 6.99 17.60
N GLY A 214 13.98 6.99 18.03
CA GLY A 214 12.84 6.60 17.22
C GLY A 214 12.48 7.60 16.10
N ALA A 215 13.19 8.72 15.94
CA ALA A 215 12.90 9.69 14.89
C ALA A 215 13.14 9.15 13.48
N ARG A 216 13.98 8.14 13.31
CA ARG A 216 14.30 7.55 12.00
C ARG A 216 13.74 6.15 11.84
N GLU A 217 13.96 5.30 12.80
CA GLU A 217 13.65 3.88 12.75
C GLU A 217 13.18 3.38 14.11
N GLY A 218 12.26 2.44 14.15
CA GLY A 218 11.76 1.88 15.40
C GLY A 218 10.51 1.02 15.23
N PHE A 219 9.80 0.84 16.33
CA PHE A 219 8.50 0.20 16.35
C PHE A 219 7.41 1.23 16.68
N HIS A 220 6.25 1.10 16.06
CA HIS A 220 5.20 2.11 16.15
C HIS A 220 4.57 2.12 17.54
N MET A 221 4.41 3.32 18.14
CA MET A 221 3.96 3.50 19.54
C MET A 221 2.43 3.43 19.72
N LEU A 222 1.64 3.27 18.68
CA LEU A 222 0.17 3.21 18.77
C LEU A 222 -0.35 1.80 19.08
N GLY A 223 0.37 1.07 19.95
CA GLY A 223 -0.06 -0.25 20.43
C GLY A 223 0.39 -1.42 19.56
N GLY A 224 1.21 -1.19 18.56
CA GLY A 224 1.66 -2.21 17.64
C GLY A 224 3.17 -2.42 17.60
N ASP A 225 3.56 -3.68 17.54
CA ASP A 225 4.95 -4.10 17.40
C ASP A 225 5.41 -4.12 15.94
N TYR A 226 4.87 -3.25 15.07
CA TYR A 226 5.32 -3.22 13.69
C TYR A 226 6.43 -2.22 13.45
N TYR A 227 7.41 -2.71 12.73
CA TYR A 227 8.60 -1.98 12.35
C TYR A 227 8.28 -0.82 11.40
N TYR A 228 9.02 0.27 11.48
CA TYR A 228 9.03 1.33 10.49
C TYR A 228 10.43 1.93 10.32
N ILE A 229 10.67 2.45 9.12
CA ILE A 229 11.85 3.27 8.81
C ILE A 229 11.43 4.51 8.02
N ARG A 230 12.04 5.65 8.34
CA ARG A 230 11.99 6.87 7.52
C ARG A 230 13.23 6.95 6.67
N MET A 231 13.05 7.21 5.39
CA MET A 231 14.11 7.22 4.40
C MET A 231 14.38 8.62 3.89
N THR A 232 15.64 8.94 3.61
CA THR A 232 15.97 10.11 2.82
C THR A 232 15.56 9.90 1.36
N LYS A 233 15.46 10.99 0.58
CA LYS A 233 15.15 10.93 -0.85
C LYS A 233 16.12 10.03 -1.62
N ASP A 234 17.42 10.18 -1.34
CA ASP A 234 18.47 9.43 -2.03
C ASP A 234 18.49 7.95 -1.66
N GLU A 235 18.17 7.60 -0.41
CA GLU A 235 18.05 6.20 0.02
C GLU A 235 16.88 5.53 -0.71
N TYR A 236 15.71 6.17 -0.69
CA TYR A 236 14.52 5.62 -1.33
C TYR A 236 14.68 5.54 -2.85
N ARG A 237 15.25 6.58 -3.47
CA ARG A 237 15.57 6.60 -4.90
C ARG A 237 16.51 5.46 -5.28
N ARG A 238 17.62 5.27 -4.56
CA ARG A 238 18.60 4.21 -4.86
C ARG A 238 18.01 2.81 -4.75
N GLU A 239 17.13 2.56 -3.76
CA GLU A 239 16.47 1.26 -3.64
C GLU A 239 15.54 1.00 -4.82
N LEU A 240 14.79 2.01 -5.28
CA LEU A 240 13.91 1.90 -6.45
C LEU A 240 14.69 1.75 -7.75
N GLU A 241 15.73 2.57 -7.95
CA GLU A 241 16.56 2.57 -9.16
C GLU A 241 17.40 1.28 -9.32
N ALA A 242 17.52 0.47 -8.26
CA ALA A 242 18.11 -0.87 -8.39
C ALA A 242 17.28 -1.81 -9.29
N VAL A 243 15.97 -1.53 -9.46
CA VAL A 243 15.02 -2.42 -10.17
C VAL A 243 14.25 -1.68 -11.27
N PHE A 244 13.84 -0.43 -11.03
CA PHE A 244 12.93 0.35 -11.86
C PHE A 244 13.56 1.64 -12.37
N ASP A 245 12.96 2.25 -13.38
CA ASP A 245 13.25 3.62 -13.79
C ASP A 245 12.36 4.60 -13.02
N VAL A 246 12.95 5.42 -12.17
CA VAL A 246 12.22 6.38 -11.33
C VAL A 246 11.90 7.65 -12.12
N GLU A 247 10.61 7.82 -12.48
CA GLU A 247 10.13 8.99 -13.24
C GLU A 247 9.84 10.19 -12.34
N GLU A 248 9.22 9.95 -11.16
CA GLU A 248 8.87 10.99 -10.19
C GLU A 248 9.21 10.54 -8.78
N LEU A 249 9.71 11.45 -7.95
CA LEU A 249 9.89 11.24 -6.52
C LEU A 249 9.76 12.57 -5.79
N THR A 250 8.68 12.72 -5.05
CA THR A 250 8.35 13.96 -4.32
C THR A 250 7.77 13.67 -2.95
N GLY A 251 7.84 14.67 -2.06
CA GLY A 251 7.18 14.61 -0.76
C GLY A 251 5.71 14.97 -0.86
N ILE A 252 4.87 14.23 -0.17
CA ILE A 252 3.42 14.50 -0.03
C ILE A 252 3.02 14.66 1.43
N ARG A 253 1.78 15.10 1.69
CA ARG A 253 1.31 15.49 3.02
C ARG A 253 2.20 16.57 3.63
N ASN A 254 2.38 17.63 2.87
CA ASN A 254 3.22 18.76 3.23
C ASN A 254 2.59 19.66 4.31
N ILE A 255 1.28 19.56 4.53
CA ILE A 255 0.56 20.35 5.52
C ILE A 255 0.26 19.48 6.76
N PRO A 256 0.79 19.85 7.93
CA PRO A 256 0.55 19.11 9.17
C PRO A 256 -0.84 19.45 9.78
N ALA A 257 -1.91 19.23 9.01
CA ALA A 257 -3.28 19.65 9.36
C ALA A 257 -3.73 19.18 10.76
N ARG A 258 -3.48 17.91 11.10
CA ARG A 258 -3.81 17.37 12.43
C ARG A 258 -3.02 18.05 13.55
N SER A 259 -1.72 18.28 13.34
CA SER A 259 -0.86 18.94 14.34
C SER A 259 -1.28 20.40 14.56
N LEU A 260 -1.67 21.10 13.49
CA LEU A 260 -2.21 22.46 13.58
C LEU A 260 -3.54 22.49 14.34
N ALA A 261 -4.47 21.60 14.02
CA ALA A 261 -5.75 21.48 14.72
C ALA A 261 -5.56 21.13 16.20
N GLN A 262 -4.65 20.20 16.52
CA GLN A 262 -4.31 19.87 17.92
C GLN A 262 -3.67 21.06 18.65
N GLY A 263 -2.82 21.83 17.98
CA GLY A 263 -2.25 23.07 18.53
C GLY A 263 -3.33 24.06 18.95
N LEU A 264 -4.34 24.30 18.10
CA LEU A 264 -5.49 25.16 18.40
C LEU A 264 -6.31 24.63 19.58
N ARG A 265 -6.57 23.34 19.64
CA ARG A 265 -7.28 22.72 20.78
C ARG A 265 -6.52 22.91 22.10
N ARG A 266 -5.19 22.77 22.10
CA ARG A 266 -4.33 23.00 23.28
C ARG A 266 -4.31 24.47 23.72
N LEU A 267 -4.54 25.40 22.80
CA LEU A 267 -4.69 26.82 23.08
C LEU A 267 -6.12 27.20 23.56
N GLY A 268 -6.98 26.22 23.83
CA GLY A 268 -8.34 26.46 24.27
C GLY A 268 -9.33 26.83 23.16
N LEU A 269 -8.98 26.55 21.90
CA LEU A 269 -9.77 26.87 20.71
C LEU A 269 -10.23 25.58 19.98
N PRO A 270 -10.96 24.63 20.62
CA PRO A 270 -11.30 23.35 20.03
C PRO A 270 -12.15 23.51 18.76
N THR A 271 -13.16 24.36 18.78
CA THR A 271 -14.03 24.63 17.61
C THR A 271 -13.25 25.19 16.41
N ALA A 272 -12.23 26.02 16.64
CA ALA A 272 -11.37 26.52 15.58
C ALA A 272 -10.49 25.40 15.01
N GLY A 273 -9.99 24.52 15.86
CA GLY A 273 -9.23 23.31 15.44
C GLY A 273 -10.07 22.38 14.57
N ASP A 274 -11.33 22.13 14.95
CA ASP A 274 -12.25 21.28 14.20
C ASP A 274 -12.62 21.89 12.84
N ARG A 275 -12.94 23.19 12.81
CA ARG A 275 -13.23 23.93 11.58
C ARG A 275 -12.03 23.97 10.63
N LEU A 276 -10.81 24.15 11.18
CA LEU A 276 -9.59 24.08 10.38
C LEU A 276 -9.43 22.72 9.75
N LEU A 277 -9.59 21.64 10.52
CA LEU A 277 -9.46 20.29 10.00
C LEU A 277 -10.50 20.00 8.90
N ASP A 278 -11.77 20.36 9.11
CA ASP A 278 -12.82 20.24 8.12
C ASP A 278 -12.51 21.02 6.83
N TYR A 279 -12.03 22.27 6.98
CA TYR A 279 -11.61 23.07 5.83
C TYR A 279 -10.47 22.40 5.09
N MET A 280 -9.46 21.89 5.80
CA MET A 280 -8.31 21.20 5.22
C MET A 280 -8.70 19.89 4.52
N VAL A 281 -9.67 19.14 5.05
CA VAL A 281 -10.22 17.95 4.39
C VAL A 281 -10.85 18.31 3.04
N ARG A 282 -11.60 19.41 2.99
CA ARG A 282 -12.32 19.84 1.78
C ARG A 282 -11.42 20.51 0.72
N THR A 283 -10.39 21.21 1.13
CA THR A 283 -9.60 22.09 0.24
C THR A 283 -8.10 21.84 0.30
N GLY A 284 -7.59 21.30 1.41
CA GLY A 284 -6.17 21.18 1.69
C GLY A 284 -5.43 20.26 0.72
N HIS A 285 -6.14 19.26 0.13
CA HIS A 285 -5.58 18.40 -0.91
C HIS A 285 -5.12 19.21 -2.15
N ARG A 286 -5.80 20.31 -2.48
CA ARG A 286 -5.40 21.20 -3.60
C ARG A 286 -4.12 21.95 -3.28
N ALA A 287 -4.01 22.45 -2.05
CA ALA A 287 -2.80 23.13 -1.59
C ALA A 287 -1.63 22.17 -1.46
N ASP A 288 -1.87 20.96 -0.94
CA ASP A 288 -0.85 19.89 -0.85
C ASP A 288 -0.36 19.48 -2.24
N PHE A 289 -1.26 19.30 -3.19
CA PHE A 289 -0.94 19.03 -4.60
C PHE A 289 -0.07 20.15 -5.22
N TRP A 290 -0.36 21.42 -4.91
CA TRP A 290 0.48 22.53 -5.34
C TRP A 290 1.86 22.47 -4.67
N LEU A 291 1.92 22.19 -3.37
CA LEU A 291 3.17 22.10 -2.61
C LEU A 291 4.07 20.94 -3.04
N GLU A 292 3.52 19.86 -3.58
CA GLU A 292 4.32 18.77 -4.18
C GLU A 292 5.22 19.26 -5.32
N ASN A 293 4.82 20.33 -6.01
CA ASN A 293 5.56 20.94 -7.11
C ASN A 293 6.56 22.01 -6.64
N VAL A 294 6.71 22.21 -5.33
CA VAL A 294 7.69 23.10 -4.72
C VAL A 294 8.77 22.25 -4.03
N PRO A 295 9.87 21.89 -4.71
CA PRO A 295 10.85 20.91 -4.21
C PRO A 295 11.37 21.22 -2.82
N LEU A 296 11.62 22.51 -2.51
CA LEU A 296 12.10 22.93 -1.19
C LEU A 296 11.11 22.54 -0.07
N VAL A 297 9.81 22.61 -0.32
CA VAL A 297 8.78 22.23 0.66
C VAL A 297 8.58 20.73 0.65
N ALA A 298 8.31 20.16 -0.51
CA ALA A 298 8.02 18.73 -0.66
C ALA A 298 9.13 17.84 -0.08
N ASP A 299 10.38 18.14 -0.39
CA ASP A 299 11.52 17.33 0.05
C ASP A 299 11.83 17.49 1.54
N ASN A 300 11.48 18.62 2.16
CA ASN A 300 11.87 18.95 3.53
C ASN A 300 10.74 18.90 4.56
N VAL A 301 9.48 18.93 4.15
CA VAL A 301 8.32 18.99 5.06
C VAL A 301 7.37 17.82 4.84
N GLY A 302 7.27 17.30 3.63
CA GLY A 302 6.40 16.19 3.27
C GLY A 302 6.53 15.01 4.25
N PHE A 303 5.42 14.41 4.63
CA PHE A 303 5.41 13.29 5.58
C PHE A 303 5.78 11.96 4.91
N PHE A 304 5.39 11.80 3.64
CA PHE A 304 5.75 10.65 2.82
C PHE A 304 6.52 11.07 1.59
N TRP A 305 7.41 10.21 1.13
CA TRP A 305 7.81 10.14 -0.26
C TRP A 305 6.74 9.43 -1.05
N GLN A 306 6.43 9.95 -2.23
CA GLN A 306 5.59 9.29 -3.21
C GLN A 306 6.37 9.17 -4.51
N ALA A 307 6.56 7.95 -4.97
CA ALA A 307 7.27 7.63 -6.19
C ALA A 307 6.32 7.22 -7.31
N LYS A 308 6.72 7.55 -8.55
CA LYS A 308 6.29 6.92 -9.78
C LYS A 308 7.52 6.31 -10.42
N ALA A 309 7.48 5.00 -10.64
CA ALA A 309 8.56 4.29 -11.30
C ALA A 309 8.00 3.39 -12.40
N ARG A 310 8.82 3.06 -13.38
CA ARG A 310 8.45 2.23 -14.53
C ARG A 310 9.29 0.97 -14.56
N LYS A 311 8.65 -0.17 -14.86
CA LYS A 311 9.37 -1.39 -15.18
C LYS A 311 10.18 -1.19 -16.45
N ARG A 312 11.46 -1.62 -16.43
CA ARG A 312 12.33 -1.62 -17.59
C ARG A 312 11.84 -2.58 -18.68
N ASP A 313 12.12 -2.26 -19.91
CA ASP A 313 11.70 -3.04 -21.08
C ASP A 313 12.73 -4.15 -21.44
N ASP A 314 13.41 -4.74 -20.44
CA ASP A 314 14.45 -5.77 -20.64
C ASP A 314 13.90 -7.12 -21.15
#